data_478a6043ce1d47142bb19ce563148d38
#
_entry.id   478a6043ce1d47142bb19ce563148d38
#
_cell.length_a   1.000
_cell.length_b   1.000
_cell.length_c   1.000
_cell.angle_alpha   90.00
_cell.angle_beta   90.00
_cell.angle_gamma   90.00
#
_symmetry.space_group_name_H-M   'P 1'
#
loop_
_entity.id
_entity.type
_entity.pdbx_description
1 polymer ?
#
loop_
_entity_poly.entity_id
_entity_poly.type
_entity_poly.pdbx_seq_one_letter_code
_entity_poly.pdbx_strand_id
1 'polypeptide(L)'
;MPTTSEPLDNGARLLALEQENERLRERLIQEERRARVLREELQHRVRNVLSVINAVARRTAETSETAEDYALHLDGRIGAIARAQSFALRDPEGRVELSQLIAEELLAHAALEGETISLSGPRIILSGRAIGVIWLAFHELAVNSVKFGALSAPDGQITVTWRLDQNGLGNTLQIDWHEQGCSRVPAGGRGFGTEVIERTLGYELGAAGSLSIGSGRVHCNLRVPLSDGLVTAEG
;
A
#
# COMPACT_ATOMS: atom_id res chain seq x y z
N MET A 1 -80.41 -8.03 3.27
CA MET A 1 -79.36 -8.72 4.07
C MET A 1 -78.06 -8.08 3.74
N PRO A 2 -77.50 -7.15 4.59
CA PRO A 2 -76.12 -6.66 4.37
C PRO A 2 -75.15 -7.60 5.09
N THR A 3 -74.10 -8.05 4.37
CA THR A 3 -73.03 -8.92 4.79
C THR A 3 -72.02 -8.17 5.68
N THR A 4 -72.03 -8.47 6.95
CA THR A 4 -71.06 -8.04 7.95
C THR A 4 -69.78 -8.89 7.88
N SER A 5 -68.88 -8.59 6.97
CA SER A 5 -67.56 -9.29 6.88
C SER A 5 -66.35 -8.37 6.91
N GLU A 6 -66.49 -7.04 7.16
CA GLU A 6 -65.39 -6.09 7.14
C GLU A 6 -64.53 -5.87 8.38
N PRO A 7 -64.95 -6.14 9.63
CA PRO A 7 -64.11 -5.79 10.79
C PRO A 7 -62.97 -6.77 11.09
N LEU A 8 -63.04 -8.04 10.65
CA LEU A 8 -61.99 -9.03 10.90
C LEU A 8 -60.76 -8.86 9.97
N ASP A 9 -60.96 -8.34 8.78
CA ASP A 9 -59.91 -8.10 7.79
C ASP A 9 -59.03 -6.90 8.19
N ASN A 10 -59.60 -5.87 8.75
CA ASN A 10 -58.88 -4.66 9.17
C ASN A 10 -57.91 -4.91 10.35
N GLY A 11 -58.29 -5.79 11.28
CA GLY A 11 -57.44 -6.17 12.41
C GLY A 11 -56.21 -6.99 11.99
N ALA A 12 -56.40 -7.94 11.08
CA ALA A 12 -55.30 -8.72 10.54
C ALA A 12 -54.33 -7.86 9.70
N ARG A 13 -54.88 -6.92 8.94
CA ARG A 13 -54.11 -5.96 8.12
C ARG A 13 -53.30 -4.99 8.99
N LEU A 14 -53.87 -4.51 10.09
CA LEU A 14 -53.15 -3.66 11.05
C LEU A 14 -51.96 -4.39 11.68
N LEU A 15 -52.17 -5.61 12.17
CA LEU A 15 -51.11 -6.46 12.71
C LEU A 15 -50.00 -6.74 11.71
N ALA A 16 -50.34 -7.01 10.44
CA ALA A 16 -49.35 -7.21 9.38
C ALA A 16 -48.55 -5.96 9.11
N LEU A 17 -49.18 -4.77 9.11
CA LEU A 17 -48.50 -3.49 8.95
C LEU A 17 -47.58 -3.15 10.13
N GLU A 18 -48.00 -3.47 11.36
CA GLU A 18 -47.18 -3.30 12.55
C GLU A 18 -45.94 -4.20 12.52
N GLN A 19 -46.09 -5.46 12.13
CA GLN A 19 -44.96 -6.40 11.97
C GLN A 19 -43.99 -5.95 10.87
N GLU A 20 -44.52 -5.47 9.74
CA GLU A 20 -43.69 -4.96 8.66
C GLU A 20 -42.96 -3.68 9.07
N ASN A 21 -43.63 -2.78 9.81
CA ASN A 21 -43.01 -1.56 10.32
C ASN A 21 -41.89 -1.87 11.30
N GLU A 22 -42.03 -2.87 12.17
CA GLU A 22 -40.99 -3.30 13.09
C GLU A 22 -39.77 -3.89 12.32
N ARG A 23 -40.02 -4.75 11.34
CA ARG A 23 -38.97 -5.28 10.47
C ARG A 23 -38.21 -4.18 9.72
N LEU A 24 -38.92 -3.17 9.22
CA LEU A 24 -38.31 -2.04 8.54
C LEU A 24 -37.47 -1.18 9.49
N ARG A 25 -37.92 -0.99 10.72
CA ARG A 25 -37.15 -0.29 11.76
C ARG A 25 -35.86 -1.04 12.12
N GLU A 26 -35.94 -2.37 12.30
CA GLU A 26 -34.77 -3.21 12.57
C GLU A 26 -33.77 -3.13 11.43
N ARG A 27 -34.24 -3.19 10.17
CA ARG A 27 -33.39 -3.03 8.98
C ARG A 27 -32.74 -1.66 8.93
N LEU A 28 -33.49 -0.60 9.19
CA LEU A 28 -32.96 0.75 9.22
C LEU A 28 -31.84 0.91 10.26
N ILE A 29 -32.05 0.40 11.48
CA ILE A 29 -31.04 0.43 12.53
C ILE A 29 -29.78 -0.33 12.12
N GLN A 30 -29.92 -1.47 11.44
CA GLN A 30 -28.78 -2.23 10.95
C GLN A 30 -28.02 -1.47 9.85
N GLU A 31 -28.72 -0.88 8.89
CA GLU A 31 -28.10 -0.07 7.82
C GLU A 31 -27.41 1.18 8.38
N GLU A 32 -28.00 1.85 9.36
CA GLU A 32 -27.37 2.98 10.04
C GLU A 32 -26.08 2.59 10.77
N ARG A 33 -26.07 1.42 11.43
CA ARG A 33 -24.86 0.88 12.07
C ARG A 33 -23.78 0.57 11.04
N ARG A 34 -24.14 -0.11 9.94
CA ARG A 34 -23.19 -0.39 8.84
C ARG A 34 -22.63 0.89 8.24
N ALA A 35 -23.48 1.87 7.95
CA ALA A 35 -23.08 3.16 7.41
C ALA A 35 -22.13 3.92 8.37
N ARG A 36 -22.35 3.80 9.70
CA ARG A 36 -21.46 4.40 10.70
C ARG A 36 -20.08 3.77 10.67
N VAL A 37 -20.01 2.44 10.70
CA VAL A 37 -18.74 1.69 10.66
C VAL A 37 -17.96 2.03 9.39
N LEU A 38 -18.61 2.00 8.22
CA LEU A 38 -17.98 2.37 6.95
C LEU A 38 -17.46 3.82 6.94
N ARG A 39 -18.21 4.74 7.55
CA ARG A 39 -17.78 6.15 7.66
C ARG A 39 -16.53 6.30 8.54
N GLU A 40 -16.50 5.60 9.67
CA GLU A 40 -15.34 5.61 10.58
C GLU A 40 -14.11 5.02 9.89
N GLU A 41 -14.27 3.92 9.15
CA GLU A 41 -13.19 3.31 8.37
C GLU A 41 -12.68 4.24 7.27
N LEU A 42 -13.57 4.88 6.49
CA LEU A 42 -13.20 5.87 5.48
C LEU A 42 -12.45 7.05 6.09
N GLN A 43 -12.91 7.57 7.22
CA GLN A 43 -12.22 8.66 7.92
C GLN A 43 -10.82 8.24 8.39
N HIS A 44 -10.66 7.00 8.83
CA HIS A 44 -9.37 6.46 9.21
C HIS A 44 -8.44 6.33 8.01
N ARG A 45 -8.93 5.78 6.88
CA ARG A 45 -8.16 5.68 5.62
C ARG A 45 -7.73 7.04 5.10
N VAL A 46 -8.63 8.03 5.06
CA VAL A 46 -8.31 9.41 4.63
C VAL A 46 -7.23 10.02 5.53
N ARG A 47 -7.35 9.90 6.85
CA ARG A 47 -6.31 10.41 7.77
C ARG A 47 -4.96 9.75 7.53
N ASN A 48 -4.92 8.44 7.29
CA ASN A 48 -3.68 7.72 7.01
C ASN A 48 -3.01 8.23 5.73
N VAL A 49 -3.77 8.36 4.64
CA VAL A 49 -3.24 8.88 3.36
C VAL A 49 -2.72 10.30 3.52
N LEU A 50 -3.48 11.19 4.18
CA LEU A 50 -3.05 12.57 4.42
C LEU A 50 -1.80 12.64 5.30
N SER A 51 -1.65 11.74 6.26
CA SER A 51 -0.45 11.66 7.11
C SER A 51 0.79 11.33 6.28
N VAL A 52 0.69 10.33 5.39
CA VAL A 52 1.78 9.95 4.48
C VAL A 52 2.11 11.10 3.53
N ILE A 53 1.11 11.74 2.91
CA ILE A 53 1.33 12.89 2.01
C ILE A 53 2.05 14.02 2.73
N ASN A 54 1.64 14.36 3.95
CA ASN A 54 2.29 15.42 4.73
C ASN A 54 3.75 15.07 5.05
N ALA A 55 4.04 13.82 5.42
CA ALA A 55 5.40 13.36 5.68
C ALA A 55 6.26 13.47 4.41
N VAL A 56 5.73 12.99 3.27
CA VAL A 56 6.38 13.08 1.96
C VAL A 56 6.64 14.54 1.56
N ALA A 57 5.66 15.42 1.69
CA ALA A 57 5.82 16.85 1.32
C ALA A 57 6.92 17.54 2.14
N ARG A 58 6.93 17.34 3.46
CA ARG A 58 7.97 17.91 4.33
C ARG A 58 9.37 17.41 3.95
N ARG A 59 9.49 16.10 3.76
CA ARG A 59 10.78 15.48 3.46
C ARG A 59 11.28 15.84 2.07
N THR A 60 10.38 15.95 1.09
CA THR A 60 10.75 16.43 -0.23
C THR A 60 11.31 17.86 -0.15
N ALA A 61 10.72 18.73 0.66
CA ALA A 61 11.21 20.08 0.88
C ALA A 61 12.61 20.12 1.52
N GLU A 62 12.90 19.18 2.42
CA GLU A 62 14.22 19.11 3.10
C GLU A 62 15.34 18.57 2.19
N THR A 63 15.00 17.84 1.12
CA THR A 63 15.96 17.15 0.24
C THR A 63 16.07 17.76 -1.15
N SER A 64 15.22 18.73 -1.51
CA SER A 64 15.24 19.41 -2.80
C SER A 64 16.09 20.67 -2.74
N GLU A 65 16.90 20.90 -3.76
CA GLU A 65 17.77 22.08 -3.85
C GLU A 65 17.07 23.27 -4.48
N THR A 66 16.08 23.02 -5.36
CA THR A 66 15.31 24.05 -6.06
C THR A 66 13.82 23.80 -5.94
N ALA A 67 13.00 24.82 -6.24
CA ALA A 67 11.55 24.71 -6.27
C ALA A 67 11.07 23.74 -7.37
N GLU A 68 11.77 23.73 -8.51
CA GLU A 68 11.51 22.84 -9.64
C GLU A 68 11.76 21.38 -9.25
N ASP A 69 12.89 21.09 -8.59
CA ASP A 69 13.19 19.75 -8.08
C ASP A 69 12.17 19.31 -7.04
N TYR A 70 11.77 20.22 -6.15
CA TYR A 70 10.72 19.94 -5.18
C TYR A 70 9.40 19.55 -5.88
N ALA A 71 8.96 20.34 -6.86
CA ALA A 71 7.71 20.08 -7.57
C ALA A 71 7.74 18.74 -8.30
N LEU A 72 8.84 18.46 -9.04
CA LEU A 72 9.01 17.23 -9.79
C LEU A 72 9.02 15.98 -8.89
N HIS A 73 9.81 16.02 -7.82
CA HIS A 73 9.89 14.89 -6.89
C HIS A 73 8.60 14.69 -6.11
N LEU A 74 7.94 15.77 -5.68
CA LEU A 74 6.67 15.69 -4.96
C LEU A 74 5.58 15.10 -5.84
N ASP A 75 5.48 15.52 -7.10
CA ASP A 75 4.50 15.01 -8.06
C ASP A 75 4.66 13.50 -8.28
N GLY A 76 5.89 13.03 -8.53
CA GLY A 76 6.19 11.60 -8.68
C GLY A 76 5.77 10.78 -7.45
N ARG A 77 6.07 11.26 -6.25
CA ARG A 77 5.75 10.60 -4.97
C ARG A 77 4.26 10.58 -4.66
N ILE A 78 3.57 11.70 -4.87
CA ILE A 78 2.12 11.75 -4.74
C ILE A 78 1.47 10.83 -5.77
N GLY A 79 1.97 10.82 -7.00
CA GLY A 79 1.54 9.89 -8.05
C GLY A 79 1.70 8.43 -7.64
N ALA A 80 2.81 8.06 -7.01
CA ALA A 80 3.03 6.70 -6.48
C ALA A 80 2.02 6.34 -5.39
N ILE A 81 1.76 7.25 -4.44
CA ILE A 81 0.75 7.04 -3.39
C ILE A 81 -0.65 6.90 -4.01
N ALA A 82 -1.00 7.73 -4.99
CA ALA A 82 -2.29 7.67 -5.67
C ALA A 82 -2.48 6.36 -6.43
N ARG A 83 -1.43 5.85 -7.12
CA ARG A 83 -1.45 4.53 -7.77
C ARG A 83 -1.67 3.43 -6.74
N ALA A 84 -0.94 3.45 -5.62
CA ALA A 84 -1.09 2.50 -4.52
C ALA A 84 -2.54 2.44 -4.01
N GLN A 85 -3.16 3.60 -3.78
CA GLN A 85 -4.55 3.68 -3.33
C GLN A 85 -5.54 3.19 -4.39
N SER A 86 -5.34 3.58 -5.65
CA SER A 86 -6.18 3.13 -6.77
C SER A 86 -6.10 1.61 -6.96
N PHE A 87 -4.92 1.03 -6.74
CA PHE A 87 -4.71 -0.40 -6.82
C PHE A 87 -5.43 -1.14 -5.68
N ALA A 88 -5.33 -0.62 -4.45
CA ALA A 88 -6.04 -1.16 -3.29
C ALA A 88 -7.57 -1.09 -3.43
N LEU A 89 -8.12 -0.12 -4.16
CA LEU A 89 -9.55 0.00 -4.42
C LEU A 89 -10.10 -1.09 -5.36
N ARG A 90 -9.26 -1.85 -6.06
CA ARG A 90 -9.68 -2.97 -6.90
C ARG A 90 -10.10 -4.19 -6.08
N ASP A 91 -9.60 -4.33 -4.86
CA ASP A 91 -10.03 -5.37 -3.92
C ASP A 91 -11.08 -4.80 -2.96
N PRO A 92 -12.22 -5.49 -2.75
CA PRO A 92 -13.29 -5.03 -1.86
C PRO A 92 -12.84 -4.82 -0.40
N GLU A 93 -11.81 -5.53 0.04
CA GLU A 93 -11.23 -5.42 1.38
C GLU A 93 -10.01 -4.50 1.42
N GLY A 94 -9.66 -3.88 0.26
CA GLY A 94 -8.54 -2.96 0.14
C GLY A 94 -7.19 -3.64 0.38
N ARG A 95 -7.04 -4.88 -0.10
CA ARG A 95 -5.84 -5.70 0.03
C ARG A 95 -5.06 -5.71 -1.28
N VAL A 96 -3.74 -5.80 -1.18
CA VAL A 96 -2.84 -5.86 -2.33
C VAL A 96 -1.80 -6.94 -2.10
N GLU A 97 -1.56 -7.79 -3.09
CA GLU A 97 -0.47 -8.74 -3.06
C GLU A 97 0.87 -8.04 -3.33
N LEU A 98 1.88 -8.35 -2.51
CA LEU A 98 3.21 -7.73 -2.60
C LEU A 98 3.85 -7.87 -3.99
N SER A 99 3.74 -9.06 -4.59
CA SER A 99 4.27 -9.32 -5.95
C SER A 99 3.65 -8.39 -6.99
N GLN A 100 2.32 -8.21 -6.93
CA GLN A 100 1.59 -7.34 -7.84
C GLN A 100 1.96 -5.86 -7.64
N LEU A 101 2.12 -5.42 -6.38
CA LEU A 101 2.55 -4.06 -6.06
C LEU A 101 3.92 -3.74 -6.66
N ILE A 102 4.88 -4.66 -6.49
CA ILE A 102 6.24 -4.49 -7.02
C ILE A 102 6.22 -4.48 -8.55
N ALA A 103 5.50 -5.43 -9.16
CA ALA A 103 5.41 -5.54 -10.62
C ALA A 103 4.79 -4.29 -11.25
N GLU A 104 3.68 -3.76 -10.72
CA GLU A 104 3.03 -2.54 -11.20
C GLU A 104 3.95 -1.31 -11.13
N GLU A 105 4.74 -1.16 -10.05
CA GLU A 105 5.66 -0.04 -9.93
C GLU A 105 6.82 -0.16 -10.93
N LEU A 106 7.38 -1.35 -11.09
CA LEU A 106 8.47 -1.57 -12.04
C LEU A 106 8.02 -1.44 -13.50
N LEU A 107 6.83 -1.92 -13.85
CA LEU A 107 6.23 -1.74 -15.18
C LEU A 107 6.01 -0.26 -15.52
N ALA A 108 5.67 0.57 -14.56
CA ALA A 108 5.52 2.02 -14.76
C ALA A 108 6.84 2.69 -15.20
N HIS A 109 7.97 2.04 -14.95
CA HIS A 109 9.31 2.47 -15.35
C HIS A 109 9.86 1.69 -16.58
N ALA A 110 8.97 1.09 -17.40
CA ALA A 110 9.28 0.32 -18.60
C ALA A 110 10.20 -0.89 -18.38
N ALA A 111 10.22 -1.45 -17.20
CA ALA A 111 10.96 -2.66 -16.89
C ALA A 111 10.14 -3.90 -17.25
N LEU A 112 10.74 -4.85 -17.98
CA LEU A 112 10.09 -6.07 -18.44
C LEU A 112 10.41 -7.22 -17.49
N GLU A 113 9.37 -7.85 -16.94
CA GLU A 113 9.52 -9.04 -16.12
C GLU A 113 10.05 -10.22 -16.97
N GLY A 114 11.03 -10.94 -16.42
CA GLY A 114 11.69 -12.07 -17.08
C GLY A 114 12.93 -11.72 -17.91
N GLU A 115 13.06 -10.48 -18.39
CA GLU A 115 14.26 -10.02 -19.09
C GLU A 115 15.17 -9.18 -18.18
N THR A 116 14.58 -8.19 -17.51
CA THR A 116 15.31 -7.22 -16.66
C THR A 116 14.98 -7.41 -15.18
N ILE A 117 13.85 -8.06 -14.86
CA ILE A 117 13.34 -8.18 -13.49
C ILE A 117 13.04 -9.64 -13.16
N SER A 118 13.41 -10.05 -11.96
CA SER A 118 13.01 -11.32 -11.35
C SER A 118 12.38 -11.07 -9.99
N LEU A 119 11.15 -11.58 -9.79
CA LEU A 119 10.39 -11.47 -8.55
C LEU A 119 10.16 -12.88 -7.98
N SER A 120 10.49 -13.10 -6.70
CA SER A 120 10.30 -14.42 -6.07
C SER A 120 10.08 -14.32 -4.56
N GLY A 121 9.05 -15.03 -4.08
CA GLY A 121 8.73 -15.16 -2.67
C GLY A 121 7.34 -15.76 -2.42
N PRO A 122 6.99 -16.03 -1.17
CA PRO A 122 5.67 -16.53 -0.79
C PRO A 122 4.59 -15.47 -1.01
N ARG A 123 3.34 -15.89 -1.06
CA ARG A 123 2.20 -14.97 -1.17
C ARG A 123 2.07 -14.12 0.09
N ILE A 124 2.18 -12.82 -0.05
CA ILE A 124 2.07 -11.81 1.03
C ILE A 124 1.00 -10.80 0.66
N ILE A 125 0.10 -10.58 1.59
CA ILE A 125 -1.00 -9.61 1.44
C ILE A 125 -0.70 -8.38 2.29
N LEU A 126 -0.74 -7.23 1.66
CA LEU A 126 -0.62 -5.92 2.28
C LEU A 126 -1.99 -5.26 2.39
N SER A 127 -2.21 -4.51 3.46
CA SER A 127 -3.42 -3.74 3.66
C SER A 127 -3.17 -2.41 4.35
N GLY A 128 -4.15 -1.53 4.31
CA GLY A 128 -4.10 -0.25 4.99
C GLY A 128 -2.87 0.60 4.63
N ARG A 129 -2.20 1.14 5.64
CA ARG A 129 -1.04 2.03 5.45
C ARG A 129 0.21 1.33 4.89
N ALA A 130 0.32 0.01 5.08
CA ALA A 130 1.47 -0.74 4.57
C ALA A 130 1.58 -0.63 3.04
N ILE A 131 0.47 -0.63 2.32
CA ILE A 131 0.43 -0.49 0.87
C ILE A 131 1.14 0.79 0.44
N GLY A 132 0.72 1.96 0.96
CA GLY A 132 1.28 3.25 0.54
C GLY A 132 2.75 3.42 0.89
N VAL A 133 3.16 2.97 2.08
CA VAL A 133 4.54 3.15 2.56
C VAL A 133 5.51 2.20 1.85
N ILE A 134 5.12 0.93 1.65
CA ILE A 134 5.92 -0.05 0.91
C ILE A 134 5.99 0.34 -0.58
N TRP A 135 4.86 0.77 -1.17
CA TRP A 135 4.86 1.26 -2.54
C TRP A 135 5.82 2.44 -2.72
N LEU A 136 5.79 3.42 -1.80
CA LEU A 136 6.71 4.55 -1.85
C LEU A 136 8.18 4.12 -1.80
N ALA A 137 8.52 3.12 -0.98
CA ALA A 137 9.88 2.59 -0.94
C ALA A 137 10.31 1.98 -2.28
N PHE A 138 9.44 1.20 -2.91
CA PHE A 138 9.71 0.64 -4.24
C PHE A 138 9.74 1.70 -5.33
N HIS A 139 8.92 2.75 -5.24
CA HIS A 139 8.99 3.92 -6.13
C HIS A 139 10.37 4.58 -6.09
N GLU A 140 10.88 4.85 -4.90
CA GLU A 140 12.21 5.47 -4.76
C GLU A 140 13.33 4.55 -5.29
N LEU A 141 13.23 3.24 -5.05
CA LEU A 141 14.18 2.27 -5.60
C LEU A 141 14.11 2.24 -7.12
N ALA A 142 12.92 2.19 -7.72
CA ALA A 142 12.72 2.16 -9.17
C ALA A 142 13.20 3.45 -9.84
N VAL A 143 12.86 4.64 -9.28
CA VAL A 143 13.34 5.94 -9.80
C VAL A 143 14.87 6.02 -9.73
N ASN A 144 15.47 5.55 -8.64
CA ASN A 144 16.94 5.52 -8.52
C ASN A 144 17.56 4.54 -9.51
N SER A 145 16.92 3.39 -9.74
CA SER A 145 17.38 2.41 -10.74
C SER A 145 17.35 2.97 -12.15
N VAL A 146 16.32 3.73 -12.53
CA VAL A 146 16.25 4.43 -13.83
C VAL A 146 17.31 5.51 -13.96
N LYS A 147 17.58 6.26 -12.88
CA LYS A 147 18.55 7.37 -12.92
C LYS A 147 20.00 6.91 -12.88
N PHE A 148 20.30 5.90 -12.09
CA PHE A 148 21.67 5.54 -11.70
C PHE A 148 21.94 4.03 -11.62
N GLY A 149 20.88 3.23 -11.54
CA GLY A 149 20.96 1.79 -11.27
C GLY A 149 20.85 0.91 -12.51
N ALA A 150 20.32 -0.30 -12.31
CA ALA A 150 20.22 -1.33 -13.34
C ALA A 150 19.34 -0.91 -14.52
N LEU A 151 18.23 -0.19 -14.30
CA LEU A 151 17.34 0.26 -15.38
C LEU A 151 17.95 1.36 -16.26
N SER A 152 19.11 1.93 -15.89
CA SER A 152 19.86 2.88 -16.72
C SER A 152 20.86 2.20 -17.65
N ALA A 153 21.03 0.88 -17.56
CA ALA A 153 22.02 0.11 -18.31
C ALA A 153 21.37 -0.99 -19.15
N PRO A 154 21.85 -1.26 -20.38
CA PRO A 154 21.25 -2.27 -21.27
C PRO A 154 21.22 -3.69 -20.68
N ASP A 155 22.25 -4.06 -19.92
CA ASP A 155 22.41 -5.40 -19.33
C ASP A 155 22.11 -5.38 -17.83
N GLY A 156 21.46 -4.34 -17.33
CA GLY A 156 21.12 -4.21 -15.92
C GLY A 156 20.00 -5.16 -15.52
N GLN A 157 20.12 -5.73 -14.33
CA GLN A 157 19.15 -6.68 -13.78
C GLN A 157 18.74 -6.29 -12.38
N ILE A 158 17.43 -6.45 -12.09
CA ILE A 158 16.83 -6.31 -10.77
C ILE A 158 16.29 -7.66 -10.33
N THR A 159 16.69 -8.07 -9.14
CA THR A 159 16.14 -9.25 -8.48
C THR A 159 15.52 -8.83 -7.17
N VAL A 160 14.22 -9.10 -7.00
CA VAL A 160 13.53 -8.87 -5.73
C VAL A 160 13.07 -10.20 -5.17
N THR A 161 13.58 -10.53 -3.99
CA THR A 161 13.19 -11.75 -3.28
C THR A 161 12.61 -11.39 -1.93
N TRP A 162 11.64 -12.17 -1.46
CA TRP A 162 11.13 -12.00 -0.11
C TRP A 162 10.83 -13.35 0.55
N ARG A 163 10.93 -13.34 1.87
CA ARG A 163 10.68 -14.52 2.68
C ARG A 163 10.11 -14.14 4.03
N LEU A 164 9.48 -15.10 4.66
CA LEU A 164 9.04 -14.99 6.04
C LEU A 164 10.15 -15.53 6.96
N ASP A 165 10.58 -14.68 7.87
CA ASP A 165 11.47 -15.08 8.95
C ASP A 165 10.65 -15.30 10.22
N GLN A 166 10.65 -16.54 10.70
CA GLN A 166 9.90 -16.96 11.89
C GLN A 166 10.83 -17.13 13.11
N ASN A 167 12.07 -16.65 13.03
CA ASN A 167 13.06 -16.85 14.08
C ASN A 167 12.94 -15.79 15.18
N GLY A 168 12.45 -16.18 16.33
CA GLY A 168 12.64 -15.58 17.64
C GLY A 168 11.54 -14.61 18.10
N LEU A 169 11.58 -13.34 17.87
CA LEU A 169 10.76 -12.30 18.53
C LEU A 169 9.50 -11.86 17.76
N GLY A 170 9.09 -12.61 16.75
CA GLY A 170 7.90 -12.33 15.93
C GLY A 170 8.12 -12.68 14.46
N ASN A 171 7.02 -12.91 13.76
CA ASN A 171 7.05 -13.13 12.32
C ASN A 171 7.43 -11.84 11.59
N THR A 172 8.45 -11.89 10.75
CA THR A 172 8.96 -10.74 9.99
C THR A 172 9.00 -11.08 8.51
N LEU A 173 8.47 -10.18 7.67
CA LEU A 173 8.68 -10.21 6.24
C LEU A 173 10.02 -9.57 5.93
N GLN A 174 10.94 -10.33 5.36
CA GLN A 174 12.20 -9.82 4.84
C GLN A 174 12.09 -9.69 3.33
N ILE A 175 12.42 -8.51 2.78
CA ILE A 175 12.45 -8.22 1.36
C ILE A 175 13.87 -7.78 1.00
N ASP A 176 14.43 -8.41 -0.03
CA ASP A 176 15.75 -8.11 -0.56
C ASP A 176 15.62 -7.63 -2.01
N TRP A 177 16.06 -6.41 -2.27
CA TRP A 177 16.19 -5.81 -3.60
C TRP A 177 17.65 -5.78 -4.00
N HIS A 178 17.98 -6.39 -5.12
CA HIS A 178 19.32 -6.42 -5.68
C HIS A 178 19.34 -5.87 -7.09
N GLU A 179 20.27 -4.96 -7.37
CA GLU A 179 20.58 -4.51 -8.71
C GLU A 179 22.01 -4.90 -9.10
N GLN A 180 22.18 -5.29 -10.35
CA GLN A 180 23.48 -5.59 -10.98
C GLN A 180 23.59 -4.87 -12.32
N GLY A 181 24.82 -4.63 -12.76
CA GLY A 181 25.07 -3.95 -14.03
C GLY A 181 24.82 -2.43 -13.97
N CYS A 182 24.81 -1.81 -12.78
CA CYS A 182 24.57 -0.37 -12.63
C CYS A 182 25.66 0.46 -13.33
N SER A 183 25.24 1.37 -14.21
CA SER A 183 26.16 2.17 -15.04
C SER A 183 26.84 3.32 -14.29
N ARG A 184 26.18 3.87 -13.27
CA ARG A 184 26.70 4.97 -12.45
C ARG A 184 26.23 4.79 -11.00
N VAL A 185 27.18 4.64 -10.10
CA VAL A 185 26.92 4.72 -8.66
C VAL A 185 27.13 6.16 -8.25
N PRO A 186 26.10 6.87 -7.72
CA PRO A 186 26.31 8.21 -7.19
C PRO A 186 27.34 8.14 -6.06
N ALA A 187 28.38 8.98 -6.15
CA ALA A 187 29.32 9.14 -5.05
C ALA A 187 28.61 9.87 -3.91
N GLY A 188 27.99 9.11 -3.00
CA GLY A 188 27.57 9.51 -1.68
C GLY A 188 26.59 10.69 -1.61
N GLY A 189 25.31 10.37 -1.47
CA GLY A 189 24.31 11.33 -1.02
C GLY A 189 23.17 10.55 -0.36
N ARG A 190 22.87 10.81 0.91
CA ARG A 190 21.62 10.37 1.54
C ARG A 190 20.50 11.17 0.92
N GLY A 191 19.88 10.60 -0.11
CA GLY A 191 18.67 11.15 -0.72
C GLY A 191 17.41 10.73 0.01
N PHE A 192 16.27 11.24 -0.45
CA PHE A 192 14.96 10.90 0.08
C PHE A 192 14.70 9.38 0.10
N GLY A 193 15.10 8.65 -0.95
CA GLY A 193 14.93 7.19 -1.02
C GLY A 193 15.61 6.46 0.14
N THR A 194 16.83 6.86 0.50
CA THR A 194 17.52 6.33 1.68
C THR A 194 16.74 6.60 2.96
N GLU A 195 16.16 7.78 3.07
CA GLU A 195 15.39 8.16 4.25
C GLU A 195 14.05 7.42 4.36
N VAL A 196 13.37 7.20 3.23
CA VAL A 196 12.15 6.37 3.21
C VAL A 196 12.48 4.97 3.72
N ILE A 197 13.57 4.38 3.23
CA ILE A 197 14.01 3.04 3.59
C ILE A 197 14.47 2.96 5.05
N GLU A 198 15.29 3.89 5.52
CA GLU A 198 15.91 3.82 6.84
C GLU A 198 15.04 4.39 7.96
N ARG A 199 14.11 5.33 7.68
CA ARG A 199 13.35 6.06 8.71
C ARG A 199 11.84 5.98 8.55
N THR A 200 11.28 6.27 7.35
CA THR A 200 9.83 6.35 7.17
C THR A 200 9.17 5.00 7.39
N LEU A 201 9.76 3.94 6.85
CA LEU A 201 9.30 2.56 7.09
C LEU A 201 9.33 2.20 8.58
N GLY A 202 10.37 2.63 9.31
CA GLY A 202 10.48 2.43 10.75
C GLY A 202 9.37 3.12 11.54
N TYR A 203 9.11 4.38 11.23
CA TYR A 203 8.08 5.16 11.91
C TYR A 203 6.66 4.65 11.63
N GLU A 204 6.35 4.33 10.37
CA GLU A 204 5.00 3.97 9.93
C GLU A 204 4.65 2.49 10.20
N LEU A 205 5.61 1.59 10.08
CA LEU A 205 5.39 0.15 10.12
C LEU A 205 6.21 -0.57 11.19
N GLY A 206 7.04 0.12 11.95
CA GLY A 206 8.01 -0.52 12.84
C GLY A 206 9.07 -1.33 12.08
N ALA A 207 9.22 -1.07 10.78
CA ALA A 207 10.13 -1.79 9.91
C ALA A 207 11.57 -1.28 10.05
N ALA A 208 12.55 -2.10 9.70
CA ALA A 208 13.94 -1.70 9.56
C ALA A 208 14.36 -1.84 8.09
N GLY A 209 15.05 -0.85 7.57
CA GLY A 209 15.59 -0.86 6.22
C GLY A 209 17.06 -0.49 6.19
N SER A 210 17.79 -1.05 5.22
CA SER A 210 19.16 -0.68 4.92
C SER A 210 19.39 -0.64 3.42
N LEU A 211 20.17 0.35 2.97
CA LEU A 211 20.57 0.51 1.57
C LEU A 211 22.07 0.56 1.47
N SER A 212 22.65 -0.29 0.64
CA SER A 212 24.08 -0.29 0.30
C SER A 212 24.27 -0.14 -1.19
N ILE A 213 25.17 0.77 -1.57
CA ILE A 213 25.46 1.11 -2.97
C ILE A 213 26.97 1.01 -3.17
N GLY A 214 27.42 0.23 -4.13
CA GLY A 214 28.84 0.11 -4.43
C GLY A 214 29.18 -0.90 -5.53
N SER A 215 30.29 -0.70 -6.22
CA SER A 215 30.84 -1.63 -7.21
C SER A 215 29.87 -2.08 -8.30
N GLY A 216 29.03 -1.14 -8.83
CA GLY A 216 28.04 -1.46 -9.87
C GLY A 216 26.84 -2.27 -9.37
N ARG A 217 26.59 -2.26 -8.07
CA ARG A 217 25.50 -2.99 -7.42
C ARG A 217 24.74 -2.11 -6.43
N VAL A 218 23.47 -2.36 -6.32
CA VAL A 218 22.61 -1.80 -5.25
C VAL A 218 21.99 -2.95 -4.49
N HIS A 219 22.00 -2.88 -3.19
CA HIS A 219 21.31 -3.84 -2.32
C HIS A 219 20.50 -3.08 -1.28
N CYS A 220 19.20 -3.31 -1.26
CA CYS A 220 18.30 -2.85 -0.22
C CYS A 220 17.68 -4.05 0.51
N ASN A 221 17.73 -4.03 1.82
CA ASN A 221 17.07 -5.02 2.67
C ASN A 221 16.02 -4.31 3.52
N LEU A 222 14.80 -4.82 3.50
CA LEU A 222 13.68 -4.35 4.33
C LEU A 222 13.23 -5.49 5.24
N ARG A 223 13.00 -5.17 6.52
CA ARG A 223 12.42 -6.08 7.52
C ARG A 223 11.16 -5.46 8.08
N VAL A 224 10.02 -6.03 7.70
CA VAL A 224 8.69 -5.52 8.06
C VAL A 224 8.05 -6.49 9.04
N PRO A 225 7.73 -6.09 10.29
CA PRO A 225 7.01 -6.95 11.21
C PRO A 225 5.64 -7.33 10.64
N LEU A 226 5.28 -8.61 10.73
CA LEU A 226 3.92 -9.04 10.46
C LEU A 226 3.04 -8.57 11.60
N SER A 227 2.16 -7.63 11.32
CA SER A 227 1.18 -7.12 12.27
C SER A 227 -0.22 -7.38 11.74
N ASP A 228 -1.12 -7.78 12.62
CA ASP A 228 -2.51 -8.05 12.27
C ASP A 228 -3.13 -6.87 11.52
N GLY A 229 -3.68 -7.16 10.35
CA GLY A 229 -4.36 -6.19 9.50
C GLY A 229 -3.47 -5.28 8.65
N LEU A 230 -2.14 -5.42 8.65
CA LEU A 230 -1.26 -4.64 7.77
C LEU A 230 -0.45 -5.50 6.81
N VAL A 231 0.16 -6.57 7.30
CA VAL A 231 0.96 -7.52 6.51
C VAL A 231 0.61 -8.92 6.97
N THR A 232 0.11 -9.75 6.07
CA THR A 232 -0.28 -11.14 6.36
C THR A 232 0.32 -12.09 5.32
N ALA A 233 0.65 -13.31 5.76
CA ALA A 233 1.03 -14.39 4.87
C ALA A 233 -0.19 -15.29 4.66
N GLU A 234 -0.50 -15.58 3.41
CA GLU A 234 -1.47 -16.61 3.07
C GLU A 234 -0.71 -17.87 2.65
N GLY A 235 -0.95 -18.96 3.40
CA GLY A 235 -0.34 -20.26 3.15
C GLY A 235 -0.93 -20.99 1.97
#